data_9eb35650fcc92b45353b71f4de59f3e2
#
_entry.id   9eb35650fcc92b45353b71f4de59f3e2
#
_cell.length_a   1.000
_cell.length_b   1.000
_cell.length_c   1.000
_cell.angle_alpha   90.00
_cell.angle_beta   90.00
_cell.angle_gamma   90.00
#
_symmetry.space_group_name_H-M   'P 1'
#
loop_
_entity.id
_entity.type
_entity.pdbx_description
1 polymer ?
#
loop_
_entity_poly.entity_id
_entity_poly.type
_entity_poly.pdbx_seq_one_letter_code
_entity_poly.pdbx_strand_id
1 'polypeptide(L)'
;TRLIGLEGISLYMLIFPTFSLFMSLSQFSLPTSVSKLVSEDKYNNKNLVFSSIPIILIFDLILIAIILLSASFISINLLKDSRCYLPILCISCVLPFEAMSNMLRGYFFGKQKMLPHVISHIIEQIVRLVLTIMLVPTLIKIDLVYAVSFLILVNMISEFTSIIILLIFMPKHIKITHQDIKPQRNNIKNILSISIPNTNTRLIGNIGYFLEPILLTSGMLAAGYDISYITLEYGIVAGYSMPLLLLPGFFTGAI
;
A
#
# COMPACT_ATOMS: atom_id res chain seq x y z
N THR A 1 13.86 -10.15 8.89
CA THR A 1 14.55 -10.08 10.20
C THR A 1 16.05 -10.39 10.10
N ARG A 2 16.45 -11.58 9.62
CA ARG A 2 17.88 -11.96 9.56
C ARG A 2 18.74 -11.08 8.65
N LEU A 3 18.14 -10.43 7.64
CA LEU A 3 18.88 -9.61 6.67
C LEU A 3 19.16 -8.19 7.18
N ILE A 4 18.25 -7.62 7.99
CA ILE A 4 18.28 -6.19 8.35
C ILE A 4 18.67 -6.00 9.82
N GLY A 5 18.68 -7.09 10.60
CA GLY A 5 18.87 -7.03 12.05
C GLY A 5 17.66 -6.47 12.80
N LEU A 6 17.79 -6.40 14.12
CA LEU A 6 16.70 -5.95 14.99
C LEU A 6 16.40 -4.46 14.79
N GLU A 7 17.43 -3.64 14.69
CA GLU A 7 17.29 -2.18 14.53
C GLU A 7 16.58 -1.80 13.23
N GLY A 8 16.93 -2.47 12.12
CA GLY A 8 16.29 -2.19 10.82
C GLY A 8 14.83 -2.59 10.77
N ILE A 9 14.47 -3.72 11.41
CA ILE A 9 13.06 -4.12 11.53
C ILE A 9 12.30 -3.15 12.40
N SER A 10 12.88 -2.73 13.51
CA SER A 10 12.25 -1.79 14.43
C SER A 10 11.95 -0.46 13.73
N LEU A 11 12.91 0.07 12.97
CA LEU A 11 12.69 1.28 12.16
C LEU A 11 11.60 1.06 11.09
N TYR A 12 11.60 -0.08 10.39
CA TYR A 12 10.58 -0.42 9.41
C TYR A 12 9.19 -0.51 10.04
N MET A 13 9.06 -1.18 11.20
CA MET A 13 7.79 -1.32 11.90
C MET A 13 7.25 0.00 12.44
N LEU A 14 8.12 0.92 12.85
CA LEU A 14 7.73 2.28 13.26
C LEU A 14 7.08 3.06 12.11
N ILE A 15 7.54 2.85 10.88
CA ILE A 15 7.05 3.52 9.67
C ILE A 15 5.82 2.79 9.09
N PHE A 16 5.69 1.49 9.33
CA PHE A 16 4.70 0.65 8.68
C PHE A 16 3.24 1.11 8.86
N PRO A 17 2.79 1.62 10.01
CA PRO A 17 1.45 2.19 10.16
C PRO A 17 1.21 3.42 9.27
N THR A 18 2.23 4.29 9.13
CA THR A 18 2.18 5.43 8.19
C THR A 18 2.07 4.94 6.74
N PHE A 19 2.89 3.96 6.37
CA PHE A 19 2.84 3.32 5.05
C PHE A 19 1.44 2.72 4.79
N SER A 20 0.90 1.94 5.73
CA SER A 20 -0.41 1.31 5.63
C SER A 20 -1.56 2.32 5.46
N LEU A 21 -1.51 3.45 6.19
CA LEU A 21 -2.49 4.52 6.06
C LEU A 21 -2.49 5.11 4.66
N PHE A 22 -1.33 5.53 4.14
CA PHE A 22 -1.24 6.13 2.80
C PHE A 22 -1.58 5.14 1.69
N MET A 23 -1.17 3.87 1.81
CA MET A 23 -1.53 2.80 0.87
C MET A 23 -3.05 2.55 0.84
N SER A 24 -3.68 2.52 2.00
CA SER A 24 -5.15 2.36 2.09
C SER A 24 -5.91 3.55 1.50
N LEU A 25 -5.38 4.76 1.68
CA LEU A 25 -5.94 5.97 1.07
C LEU A 25 -5.78 5.95 -0.45
N SER A 26 -4.58 5.65 -0.96
CA SER A 26 -4.27 5.59 -2.39
C SER A 26 -5.18 4.61 -3.14
N GLN A 27 -5.44 3.44 -2.57
CA GLN A 27 -6.38 2.48 -3.16
C GLN A 27 -7.80 3.05 -3.34
N PHE A 28 -8.21 4.04 -2.55
CA PHE A 28 -9.51 4.72 -2.60
C PHE A 28 -10.71 3.77 -2.75
N SER A 29 -10.63 2.58 -2.15
CA SER A 29 -11.60 1.47 -2.30
C SER A 29 -11.99 1.15 -3.75
N LEU A 30 -11.15 1.51 -4.72
CA LEU A 30 -11.37 1.26 -6.14
C LEU A 30 -11.55 -0.22 -6.49
N PRO A 31 -10.80 -1.17 -5.89
CA PRO A 31 -11.01 -2.58 -6.17
C PRO A 31 -12.46 -3.01 -5.93
N THR A 32 -13.05 -2.57 -4.83
CA THR A 32 -14.44 -2.89 -4.48
C THR A 32 -15.44 -2.21 -5.42
N SER A 33 -15.21 -0.94 -5.74
CA SER A 33 -16.11 -0.16 -6.61
C SER A 33 -16.10 -0.67 -8.04
N VAL A 34 -14.90 -0.90 -8.59
CA VAL A 34 -14.73 -1.44 -9.94
C VAL A 34 -15.29 -2.86 -10.02
N SER A 35 -15.00 -3.71 -9.03
CA SER A 35 -15.50 -5.07 -8.97
C SER A 35 -17.03 -5.11 -9.00
N LYS A 36 -17.69 -4.28 -8.17
CA LYS A 36 -19.14 -4.19 -8.13
C LYS A 36 -19.74 -3.73 -9.46
N LEU A 37 -19.25 -2.64 -10.02
CA LEU A 37 -19.77 -2.09 -11.29
C LEU A 37 -19.52 -3.02 -12.48
N VAL A 38 -18.38 -3.72 -12.50
CA VAL A 38 -18.06 -4.72 -13.53
C VAL A 38 -18.97 -5.94 -13.42
N SER A 39 -19.34 -6.37 -12.19
CA SER A 39 -20.22 -7.53 -11.98
C SER A 39 -21.67 -7.25 -12.31
N GLU A 40 -22.13 -5.99 -12.30
CA GLU A 40 -23.48 -5.60 -12.69
C GLU A 40 -23.74 -5.73 -14.20
N ASP A 41 -22.69 -5.83 -15.03
CA ASP A 41 -22.70 -6.00 -16.50
C ASP A 41 -23.53 -4.94 -17.28
N LYS A 42 -23.93 -3.85 -16.60
CA LYS A 42 -24.69 -2.73 -17.14
C LYS A 42 -23.83 -1.71 -17.87
N TYR A 43 -22.54 -1.75 -17.63
CA TYR A 43 -21.59 -0.73 -18.06
C TYR A 43 -20.57 -1.30 -19.04
N ASN A 44 -20.01 -0.45 -19.89
CA ASN A 44 -18.86 -0.83 -20.69
C ASN A 44 -17.66 -0.99 -19.76
N ASN A 45 -17.28 -2.25 -19.49
CA ASN A 45 -16.22 -2.62 -18.56
C ASN A 45 -14.87 -1.99 -18.90
N LYS A 46 -14.60 -1.71 -20.18
CA LYS A 46 -13.37 -1.01 -20.60
C LYS A 46 -13.41 0.44 -20.15
N ASN A 47 -14.53 1.11 -20.42
CA ASN A 47 -14.69 2.50 -20.03
C ASN A 47 -14.67 2.69 -18.50
N LEU A 48 -15.12 1.70 -17.71
CA LEU A 48 -14.98 1.73 -16.26
C LEU A 48 -13.51 1.77 -15.82
N VAL A 49 -12.66 0.91 -16.41
CA VAL A 49 -11.22 0.90 -16.14
C VAL A 49 -10.58 2.24 -16.52
N PHE A 50 -10.84 2.74 -17.73
CA PHE A 50 -10.29 4.02 -18.19
C PHE A 50 -10.83 5.22 -17.38
N SER A 51 -12.07 5.16 -16.92
CA SER A 51 -12.66 6.21 -16.06
C SER A 51 -12.10 6.19 -14.63
N SER A 52 -11.51 5.08 -14.18
CA SER A 52 -10.85 4.98 -12.87
C SER A 52 -9.45 5.62 -12.87
N ILE A 53 -8.75 5.64 -14.02
CA ILE A 53 -7.38 6.16 -14.12
C ILE A 53 -7.26 7.63 -13.67
N PRO A 54 -8.09 8.58 -14.17
CA PRO A 54 -8.00 9.97 -13.72
C PRO A 54 -8.33 10.13 -12.23
N ILE A 55 -9.19 9.29 -11.66
CA ILE A 55 -9.48 9.30 -10.23
C ILE A 55 -8.21 8.94 -9.45
N ILE A 56 -7.51 7.86 -9.84
CA ILE A 56 -6.24 7.43 -9.25
C ILE A 56 -5.22 8.57 -9.34
N LEU A 57 -4.98 9.08 -10.54
CA LEU A 57 -3.93 10.07 -10.79
C LEU A 57 -4.15 11.36 -9.96
N ILE A 58 -5.37 11.88 -9.93
CA ILE A 58 -5.69 13.10 -9.19
C ILE A 58 -5.54 12.85 -7.69
N PHE A 59 -6.07 11.72 -7.20
CA PHE A 59 -6.06 11.42 -5.77
C PHE A 59 -4.64 11.13 -5.26
N ASP A 60 -3.87 10.33 -6.00
CA ASP A 60 -2.48 10.03 -5.65
C ASP A 60 -1.59 11.27 -5.74
N LEU A 61 -1.82 12.17 -6.71
CA LEU A 61 -1.07 13.43 -6.78
C LEU A 61 -1.30 14.29 -5.55
N ILE A 62 -2.53 14.33 -5.04
CA ILE A 62 -2.86 15.01 -3.78
C ILE A 62 -2.14 14.34 -2.60
N LEU A 63 -2.19 12.99 -2.52
CA LEU A 63 -1.52 12.25 -1.45
C LEU A 63 0.00 12.42 -1.49
N ILE A 64 0.61 12.38 -2.68
CA ILE A 64 2.04 12.63 -2.86
C ILE A 64 2.39 14.03 -2.35
N ALA A 65 1.63 15.06 -2.71
CA ALA A 65 1.84 16.41 -2.20
C ALA A 65 1.73 16.48 -0.67
N ILE A 66 0.74 15.79 -0.09
CA ILE A 66 0.59 15.70 1.37
C ILE A 66 1.81 15.03 1.99
N ILE A 67 2.30 13.90 1.45
CA ILE A 67 3.49 13.21 1.97
C ILE A 67 4.70 14.13 1.91
N LEU A 68 4.97 14.76 0.76
CA LEU A 68 6.13 15.63 0.58
C LEU A 68 6.14 16.81 1.56
N LEU A 69 4.97 17.38 1.87
CA LEU A 69 4.84 18.47 2.81
C LEU A 69 4.87 18.02 4.27
N SER A 70 4.34 16.83 4.58
CA SER A 70 4.19 16.33 5.95
C SER A 70 5.29 15.38 6.41
N ALA A 71 6.14 14.85 5.52
CA ALA A 71 7.14 13.84 5.85
C ALA A 71 8.09 14.26 6.99
N SER A 72 8.56 15.51 6.97
CA SER A 72 9.41 16.06 8.04
C SER A 72 8.65 16.16 9.37
N PHE A 73 7.41 16.62 9.33
CA PHE A 73 6.57 16.72 10.52
C PHE A 73 6.27 15.34 11.11
N ILE A 74 5.93 14.36 10.26
CA ILE A 74 5.64 12.98 10.71
C ILE A 74 6.89 12.35 11.32
N SER A 75 8.06 12.44 10.67
CA SER A 75 9.29 11.81 11.16
C SER A 75 9.78 12.45 12.47
N ILE A 76 9.88 13.79 12.53
CA ILE A 76 10.50 14.48 13.66
C ILE A 76 9.53 14.70 14.81
N ASN A 77 8.30 15.15 14.51
CA ASN A 77 7.36 15.55 15.55
C ASN A 77 6.45 14.42 16.04
N LEU A 78 6.02 13.53 15.13
CA LEU A 78 5.11 12.44 15.49
C LEU A 78 5.86 11.17 15.91
N LEU A 79 6.76 10.67 15.04
CA LEU A 79 7.51 9.43 15.30
C LEU A 79 8.76 9.67 16.16
N LYS A 80 9.18 10.93 16.33
CA LYS A 80 10.36 11.34 17.12
C LYS A 80 11.69 10.72 16.64
N ASP A 81 11.74 10.19 15.41
CA ASP A 81 12.94 9.60 14.82
C ASP A 81 13.18 10.15 13.41
N SER A 82 14.24 10.96 13.25
CA SER A 82 14.59 11.59 11.98
C SER A 82 14.96 10.59 10.88
N ARG A 83 15.36 9.37 11.24
CA ARG A 83 15.67 8.29 10.28
C ARG A 83 14.46 7.85 9.48
N CYS A 84 13.24 8.12 9.96
CA CYS A 84 12.00 7.82 9.26
C CYS A 84 11.74 8.73 8.04
N TYR A 85 12.42 9.88 7.92
CA TYR A 85 12.14 10.88 6.88
C TYR A 85 12.25 10.33 5.45
N LEU A 86 13.40 9.75 5.11
CA LEU A 86 13.65 9.22 3.76
C LEU A 86 12.71 8.05 3.41
N PRO A 87 12.50 7.04 4.29
CA PRO A 87 11.53 5.99 4.05
C PRO A 87 10.09 6.52 3.83
N ILE A 88 9.65 7.54 4.57
CA ILE A 88 8.32 8.14 4.38
C ILE A 88 8.22 8.80 3.00
N LEU A 89 9.25 9.50 2.55
CA LEU A 89 9.27 10.06 1.19
C LEU A 89 9.16 8.95 0.11
N CYS A 90 9.80 7.80 0.32
CA CYS A 90 9.72 6.66 -0.60
C CYS A 90 8.30 6.11 -0.76
N ILE A 91 7.41 6.31 0.22
CA ILE A 91 5.99 5.91 0.12
C ILE A 91 5.34 6.58 -1.09
N SER A 92 5.64 7.85 -1.35
CA SER A 92 5.06 8.62 -2.46
C SER A 92 5.27 7.96 -3.83
N CYS A 93 6.40 7.28 -4.02
CA CYS A 93 6.71 6.58 -5.27
C CYS A 93 5.89 5.30 -5.46
N VAL A 94 5.43 4.69 -4.39
CA VAL A 94 4.71 3.40 -4.42
C VAL A 94 3.22 3.59 -4.74
N LEU A 95 2.62 4.70 -4.27
CA LEU A 95 1.17 4.93 -4.30
C LEU A 95 0.52 4.68 -5.68
N PRO A 96 0.99 5.29 -6.79
CA PRO A 96 0.30 5.14 -8.09
C PRO A 96 0.33 3.70 -8.62
N PHE A 97 1.40 2.96 -8.34
CA PHE A 97 1.52 1.57 -8.77
C PHE A 97 0.59 0.66 -7.98
N GLU A 98 0.50 0.84 -6.67
CA GLU A 98 -0.41 0.13 -5.78
C GLU A 98 -1.88 0.37 -6.17
N ALA A 99 -2.29 1.63 -6.34
CA ALA A 99 -3.65 1.98 -6.72
C ALA A 99 -4.04 1.38 -8.08
N MET A 100 -3.14 1.46 -9.07
CA MET A 100 -3.35 0.93 -10.41
C MET A 100 -3.47 -0.59 -10.40
N SER A 101 -2.56 -1.28 -9.72
CA SER A 101 -2.56 -2.74 -9.57
C SER A 101 -3.86 -3.23 -8.92
N ASN A 102 -4.25 -2.60 -7.81
CA ASN A 102 -5.46 -2.97 -7.09
C ASN A 102 -6.74 -2.68 -7.89
N MET A 103 -6.79 -1.61 -8.66
CA MET A 103 -7.90 -1.33 -9.57
C MET A 103 -8.06 -2.43 -10.63
N LEU A 104 -6.95 -2.88 -11.25
CA LEU A 104 -6.95 -3.98 -12.20
C LEU A 104 -7.38 -5.31 -11.56
N ARG A 105 -6.94 -5.59 -10.33
CA ARG A 105 -7.42 -6.74 -9.55
C ARG A 105 -8.94 -6.66 -9.35
N GLY A 106 -9.48 -5.49 -9.01
CA GLY A 106 -10.92 -5.26 -8.89
C GLY A 106 -11.69 -5.58 -10.17
N TYR A 107 -11.13 -5.25 -11.35
CA TYR A 107 -11.72 -5.64 -12.63
C TYR A 107 -11.83 -7.16 -12.79
N PHE A 108 -10.76 -7.91 -12.47
CA PHE A 108 -10.79 -9.38 -12.56
C PHE A 108 -11.73 -10.01 -11.53
N PHE A 109 -11.82 -9.47 -10.33
CA PHE A 109 -12.81 -9.88 -9.33
C PHE A 109 -14.24 -9.70 -9.83
N GLY A 110 -14.54 -8.53 -10.42
CA GLY A 110 -15.87 -8.27 -11.00
C GLY A 110 -16.21 -9.20 -12.16
N LYS A 111 -15.22 -9.68 -12.91
CA LYS A 111 -15.37 -10.69 -13.96
C LYS A 111 -15.38 -12.13 -13.42
N GLN A 112 -15.29 -12.34 -12.12
CA GLN A 112 -15.20 -13.65 -11.47
C GLN A 112 -14.01 -14.50 -11.97
N LYS A 113 -12.96 -13.83 -12.48
CA LYS A 113 -11.73 -14.47 -12.95
C LYS A 113 -10.64 -14.34 -11.89
N MET A 114 -10.55 -15.32 -10.99
CA MET A 114 -9.59 -15.27 -9.89
C MET A 114 -8.14 -15.60 -10.30
N LEU A 115 -7.97 -16.39 -11.36
CA LEU A 115 -6.65 -16.89 -11.78
C LEU A 115 -5.64 -15.76 -12.10
N PRO A 116 -5.97 -14.69 -12.86
CA PRO A 116 -5.06 -13.57 -13.09
C PRO A 116 -4.63 -12.87 -11.80
N HIS A 117 -5.55 -12.70 -10.86
CA HIS A 117 -5.26 -12.11 -9.55
C HIS A 117 -4.26 -12.97 -8.77
N VAL A 118 -4.52 -14.29 -8.66
CA VAL A 118 -3.63 -15.20 -7.92
C VAL A 118 -2.24 -15.24 -8.51
N ILE A 119 -2.12 -15.37 -9.85
CA ILE A 119 -0.82 -15.41 -10.52
C ILE A 119 -0.07 -14.10 -10.34
N SER A 120 -0.73 -12.94 -10.55
CA SER A 120 -0.08 -11.65 -10.37
C SER A 120 0.43 -11.45 -8.95
N HIS A 121 -0.35 -11.88 -7.96
CA HIS A 121 0.05 -11.77 -6.56
C HIS A 121 1.22 -12.68 -6.18
N ILE A 122 1.21 -13.94 -6.66
CA ILE A 122 2.33 -14.87 -6.42
C ILE A 122 3.63 -14.32 -7.02
N ILE A 123 3.59 -13.86 -8.27
CA ILE A 123 4.79 -13.33 -8.95
C ILE A 123 5.26 -12.04 -8.28
N GLU A 124 4.35 -11.16 -7.88
CA GLU A 124 4.64 -9.97 -7.08
C GLU A 124 5.42 -10.32 -5.81
N GLN A 125 4.95 -11.32 -5.03
CA GLN A 125 5.63 -11.75 -3.81
C GLN A 125 7.01 -12.37 -4.10
N ILE A 126 7.14 -13.14 -5.19
CA ILE A 126 8.44 -13.70 -5.60
C ILE A 126 9.42 -12.57 -5.95
N VAL A 127 9.00 -11.60 -6.75
CA VAL A 127 9.82 -10.43 -7.13
C VAL A 127 10.24 -9.65 -5.89
N ARG A 128 9.30 -9.39 -4.97
CA ARG A 128 9.54 -8.72 -3.69
C ARG A 128 10.59 -9.45 -2.86
N LEU A 129 10.45 -10.76 -2.72
CA LEU A 129 11.40 -11.60 -1.97
C LEU A 129 12.80 -11.60 -2.62
N VAL A 130 12.88 -11.81 -3.94
CA VAL A 130 14.15 -11.85 -4.68
C VAL A 130 14.89 -10.52 -4.56
N LEU A 131 14.21 -9.39 -4.81
CA LEU A 131 14.81 -8.07 -4.70
C LEU A 131 15.26 -7.77 -3.27
N THR A 132 14.46 -8.14 -2.28
CA THR A 132 14.83 -7.96 -0.87
C THR A 132 16.08 -8.74 -0.52
N ILE A 133 16.16 -10.03 -0.90
CA ILE A 133 17.30 -10.89 -0.59
C ILE A 133 18.58 -10.43 -1.31
N MET A 134 18.45 -9.95 -2.54
CA MET A 134 19.61 -9.55 -3.34
C MET A 134 20.18 -8.18 -2.95
N LEU A 135 19.32 -7.20 -2.68
CA LEU A 135 19.73 -5.80 -2.56
C LEU A 135 19.84 -5.30 -1.12
N VAL A 136 18.99 -5.78 -0.21
CA VAL A 136 19.04 -5.31 1.19
C VAL A 136 20.38 -5.59 1.87
N PRO A 137 21.04 -6.77 1.70
CA PRO A 137 22.34 -7.01 2.34
C PRO A 137 23.48 -6.09 1.85
N THR A 138 23.37 -5.57 0.64
CA THR A 138 24.34 -4.60 0.10
C THR A 138 24.07 -3.19 0.62
N LEU A 139 22.79 -2.80 0.70
CA LEU A 139 22.38 -1.48 1.16
C LEU A 139 22.61 -1.26 2.65
N ILE A 140 22.42 -2.29 3.48
CA ILE A 140 22.66 -2.18 4.92
C ILE A 140 24.13 -1.91 5.27
N LYS A 141 25.06 -2.31 4.40
CA LYS A 141 26.48 -2.00 4.56
C LYS A 141 26.80 -0.51 4.33
N ILE A 142 25.92 0.20 3.63
CA ILE A 142 26.05 1.63 3.36
C ILE A 142 25.39 2.41 4.50
N ASP A 143 24.10 2.20 4.72
CA ASP A 143 23.32 2.82 5.80
C ASP A 143 22.03 2.03 6.01
N LEU A 144 21.59 1.93 7.28
CA LEU A 144 20.34 1.30 7.67
C LEU A 144 19.12 2.00 7.05
N VAL A 145 19.15 3.34 6.98
CA VAL A 145 18.05 4.14 6.44
C VAL A 145 17.82 3.84 4.96
N TYR A 146 18.89 3.66 4.18
CA TYR A 146 18.77 3.28 2.76
C TYR A 146 18.20 1.87 2.61
N ALA A 147 18.59 0.93 3.46
CA ALA A 147 18.05 -0.42 3.44
C ALA A 147 16.53 -0.44 3.73
N VAL A 148 16.10 0.32 4.74
CA VAL A 148 14.67 0.43 5.09
C VAL A 148 13.88 1.18 4.01
N SER A 149 14.43 2.26 3.45
CA SER A 149 13.82 2.98 2.33
C SER A 149 13.63 2.09 1.10
N PHE A 150 14.63 1.25 0.82
CA PHE A 150 14.56 0.30 -0.29
C PHE A 150 13.49 -0.78 -0.07
N LEU A 151 13.28 -1.24 1.17
CA LEU A 151 12.18 -2.18 1.48
C LEU A 151 10.80 -1.60 1.11
N ILE A 152 10.64 -0.28 1.22
CA ILE A 152 9.41 0.39 0.76
C ILE A 152 9.40 0.46 -0.76
N LEU A 153 10.51 0.85 -1.41
CA LEU A 153 10.61 0.97 -2.86
C LEU A 153 10.47 -0.37 -3.61
N VAL A 154 10.84 -1.49 -2.98
CA VAL A 154 10.62 -2.83 -3.56
C VAL A 154 9.13 -3.05 -3.86
N ASN A 155 8.21 -2.48 -3.07
CA ASN A 155 6.78 -2.57 -3.34
C ASN A 155 6.42 -1.93 -4.69
N MET A 156 7.06 -0.80 -5.06
CA MET A 156 6.84 -0.16 -6.36
C MET A 156 7.20 -1.11 -7.52
N ILE A 157 8.35 -1.76 -7.47
CA ILE A 157 8.81 -2.67 -8.53
C ILE A 157 7.94 -3.92 -8.60
N SER A 158 7.58 -4.48 -7.45
CA SER A 158 6.72 -5.66 -7.40
C SER A 158 5.29 -5.37 -7.86
N GLU A 159 4.71 -4.23 -7.50
CA GLU A 159 3.39 -3.80 -8.00
C GLU A 159 3.42 -3.49 -9.51
N PHE A 160 4.49 -2.85 -10.00
CA PHE A 160 4.66 -2.65 -11.44
C PHE A 160 4.69 -3.98 -12.20
N THR A 161 5.39 -5.00 -11.67
CA THR A 161 5.38 -6.35 -12.24
C THR A 161 3.97 -6.96 -12.22
N SER A 162 3.24 -6.79 -11.13
CA SER A 162 1.84 -7.23 -11.01
C SER A 162 0.94 -6.58 -12.08
N ILE A 163 1.10 -5.27 -12.32
CA ILE A 163 0.37 -4.55 -13.37
C ILE A 163 0.64 -5.17 -14.74
N ILE A 164 1.91 -5.43 -15.09
CA ILE A 164 2.28 -6.06 -16.36
C ILE A 164 1.56 -7.40 -16.53
N ILE A 165 1.58 -8.24 -15.51
CA ILE A 165 0.95 -9.56 -15.55
C ILE A 165 -0.56 -9.43 -15.74
N LEU A 166 -1.22 -8.55 -14.98
CA LEU A 166 -2.65 -8.32 -15.11
C LEU A 166 -3.02 -7.82 -16.51
N LEU A 167 -2.21 -6.95 -17.10
CA LEU A 167 -2.41 -6.49 -18.48
C LEU A 167 -2.24 -7.60 -19.52
N ILE A 168 -1.31 -8.55 -19.31
CA ILE A 168 -1.14 -9.73 -20.19
C ILE A 168 -2.39 -10.61 -20.18
N PHE A 169 -3.05 -10.76 -19.02
CA PHE A 169 -4.29 -11.51 -18.90
C PHE A 169 -5.54 -10.77 -19.39
N MET A 170 -5.43 -9.48 -19.70
CA MET A 170 -6.54 -8.78 -20.34
C MET A 170 -6.87 -9.36 -21.71
N PRO A 171 -8.16 -9.52 -22.06
CA PRO A 171 -8.56 -10.11 -23.33
C PRO A 171 -8.00 -9.33 -24.52
N LYS A 172 -7.15 -9.96 -25.34
CA LYS A 172 -6.46 -9.34 -26.49
C LYS A 172 -7.39 -8.90 -27.64
N HIS A 173 -8.60 -9.47 -27.72
CA HIS A 173 -9.61 -9.10 -28.74
C HIS A 173 -10.40 -7.82 -28.42
N ILE A 174 -9.95 -7.09 -27.42
CA ILE A 174 -10.56 -5.81 -27.08
C ILE A 174 -10.07 -4.76 -28.08
N LYS A 175 -10.80 -4.53 -29.17
CA LYS A 175 -10.63 -3.30 -29.96
C LYS A 175 -10.96 -2.13 -29.04
N ILE A 176 -9.93 -1.41 -28.60
CA ILE A 176 -10.08 -0.19 -27.80
C ILE A 176 -10.48 0.90 -28.80
N THR A 177 -11.70 1.37 -28.69
CA THR A 177 -12.21 2.48 -29.49
C THR A 177 -11.87 3.80 -28.79
N HIS A 178 -11.68 4.87 -29.53
CA HIS A 178 -11.41 6.20 -28.96
C HIS A 178 -12.49 6.66 -27.95
N GLN A 179 -13.72 6.13 -28.08
CA GLN A 179 -14.80 6.35 -27.14
C GLN A 179 -14.62 5.60 -25.80
N ASP A 180 -13.93 4.47 -25.79
CA ASP A 180 -13.64 3.70 -24.56
C ASP A 180 -12.60 4.39 -23.68
N ILE A 181 -11.67 5.14 -24.29
CA ILE A 181 -10.59 5.84 -23.60
C ILE A 181 -11.08 7.13 -22.92
N LYS A 182 -12.14 7.77 -23.46
CA LYS A 182 -12.68 8.99 -22.87
C LYS A 182 -13.41 8.67 -21.56
N PRO A 183 -12.94 9.21 -20.41
CA PRO A 183 -13.61 9.02 -19.14
C PRO A 183 -15.06 9.55 -19.20
N GLN A 184 -16.01 8.70 -18.88
CA GLN A 184 -17.41 9.08 -18.86
C GLN A 184 -17.81 9.61 -17.48
N ARG A 185 -18.37 10.81 -17.43
CA ARG A 185 -18.80 11.46 -16.18
C ARG A 185 -19.71 10.58 -15.32
N ASN A 186 -20.60 9.80 -15.96
CA ASN A 186 -21.50 8.90 -15.25
C ASN A 186 -20.73 7.75 -14.57
N ASN A 187 -19.74 7.16 -15.24
CA ASN A 187 -18.92 6.10 -14.67
C ASN A 187 -18.06 6.63 -13.51
N ILE A 188 -17.47 7.81 -13.66
CA ILE A 188 -16.75 8.48 -12.57
C ILE A 188 -17.66 8.70 -11.37
N LYS A 189 -18.87 9.23 -11.57
CA LYS A 189 -19.84 9.46 -10.50
C LYS A 189 -20.23 8.14 -9.79
N ASN A 190 -20.46 7.08 -10.55
CA ASN A 190 -20.81 5.77 -9.99
C ASN A 190 -19.66 5.16 -9.18
N ILE A 191 -18.43 5.25 -9.69
CA ILE A 191 -17.24 4.80 -8.96
C ILE A 191 -17.10 5.59 -7.66
N LEU A 192 -17.15 6.93 -7.70
CA LEU A 192 -17.01 7.77 -6.52
C LEU A 192 -18.12 7.53 -5.48
N SER A 193 -19.37 7.30 -5.91
CA SER A 193 -20.49 7.04 -5.00
C SER A 193 -20.31 5.76 -4.16
N ILE A 194 -19.53 4.80 -4.66
CA ILE A 194 -19.20 3.57 -3.93
C ILE A 194 -17.88 3.73 -3.18
N SER A 195 -16.88 4.35 -3.82
CA SER A 195 -15.52 4.48 -3.25
C SER A 195 -15.50 5.36 -2.01
N ILE A 196 -16.19 6.51 -2.02
CA ILE A 196 -16.14 7.48 -0.91
C ILE A 196 -16.65 6.87 0.41
N PRO A 197 -17.85 6.26 0.49
CA PRO A 197 -18.31 5.65 1.74
C PRO A 197 -17.39 4.52 2.23
N ASN A 198 -16.95 3.65 1.31
CA ASN A 198 -16.09 2.52 1.66
C ASN A 198 -14.71 2.99 2.16
N THR A 199 -14.14 4.03 1.54
CA THR A 199 -12.86 4.60 1.98
C THR A 199 -13.00 5.21 3.37
N ASN A 200 -14.08 5.94 3.64
CA ASN A 200 -14.32 6.51 4.97
C ASN A 200 -14.39 5.45 6.06
N THR A 201 -15.06 4.32 5.81
CA THR A 201 -15.13 3.21 6.77
C THR A 201 -13.74 2.62 7.04
N ARG A 202 -12.92 2.41 6.00
CA ARG A 202 -11.56 1.89 6.13
C ARG A 202 -10.61 2.89 6.82
N LEU A 203 -10.81 4.18 6.60
CA LEU A 203 -10.01 5.25 7.19
C LEU A 203 -10.05 5.22 8.72
N ILE A 204 -11.22 4.99 9.33
CA ILE A 204 -11.37 4.96 10.79
C ILE A 204 -10.41 3.93 11.42
N GLY A 205 -10.38 2.72 10.87
CA GLY A 205 -9.47 1.67 11.37
C GLY A 205 -7.99 2.00 11.13
N ASN A 206 -7.66 2.54 9.95
CA ASN A 206 -6.26 2.87 9.60
C ASN A 206 -5.73 4.08 10.38
N ILE A 207 -6.59 5.05 10.74
CA ILE A 207 -6.19 6.16 11.61
C ILE A 207 -5.82 5.63 13.00
N GLY A 208 -6.61 4.70 13.56
CA GLY A 208 -6.27 4.07 14.84
C GLY A 208 -4.90 3.40 14.80
N TYR A 209 -4.65 2.61 13.76
CA TYR A 209 -3.35 1.96 13.56
C TYR A 209 -2.19 2.95 13.35
N PHE A 210 -2.42 4.04 12.61
CA PHE A 210 -1.43 5.11 12.42
C PHE A 210 -1.09 5.83 13.74
N LEU A 211 -2.06 6.03 14.62
CA LEU A 211 -1.86 6.69 15.90
C LEU A 211 -1.14 5.81 16.94
N GLU A 212 -1.16 4.49 16.78
CA GLU A 212 -0.57 3.53 17.72
C GLU A 212 0.90 3.84 18.04
N PRO A 213 1.86 3.88 17.06
CA PRO A 213 3.26 4.17 17.36
C PRO A 213 3.46 5.60 17.91
N ILE A 214 2.63 6.55 17.50
CA ILE A 214 2.71 7.95 17.93
C ILE A 214 2.37 8.06 19.42
N LEU A 215 1.25 7.45 19.85
CA LEU A 215 0.80 7.46 21.22
C LEU A 215 1.76 6.69 22.13
N LEU A 216 2.21 5.51 21.66
CA LEU A 216 3.16 4.70 22.41
C LEU A 216 4.49 5.44 22.60
N THR A 217 5.07 5.98 21.53
CA THR A 217 6.33 6.73 21.59
C THR A 217 6.21 7.95 22.51
N SER A 218 5.14 8.73 22.37
CA SER A 218 4.93 9.92 23.21
C SER A 218 4.73 9.56 24.68
N GLY A 219 3.97 8.50 24.99
CA GLY A 219 3.74 8.04 26.35
C GLY A 219 5.01 7.51 27.01
N MET A 220 5.80 6.70 26.32
CA MET A 220 7.05 6.15 26.86
C MET A 220 8.13 7.24 27.04
N LEU A 221 8.23 8.21 26.12
CA LEU A 221 9.10 9.37 26.28
C LEU A 221 8.72 10.19 27.54
N ALA A 222 7.43 10.41 27.77
CA ALA A 222 6.95 11.09 28.98
C ALA A 222 7.27 10.31 30.25
N ALA A 223 7.37 8.98 30.19
CA ALA A 223 7.81 8.12 31.28
C ALA A 223 9.33 8.07 31.47
N GLY A 224 10.11 8.77 30.63
CA GLY A 224 11.58 8.88 30.74
C GLY A 224 12.39 7.82 30.00
N TYR A 225 11.76 7.03 29.12
CA TYR A 225 12.50 6.08 28.28
C TYR A 225 13.15 6.78 27.08
N ASP A 226 14.30 6.24 26.63
CA ASP A 226 15.00 6.75 25.46
C ASP A 226 14.35 6.30 24.14
N ILE A 227 14.45 7.13 23.09
CA ILE A 227 13.81 6.85 21.80
C ILE A 227 14.35 5.57 21.14
N SER A 228 15.63 5.27 21.30
CA SER A 228 16.24 4.05 20.75
C SER A 228 15.65 2.80 21.40
N TYR A 229 15.45 2.82 22.70
CA TYR A 229 14.80 1.74 23.45
C TYR A 229 13.33 1.56 23.01
N ILE A 230 12.59 2.67 22.91
CA ILE A 230 11.18 2.66 22.49
C ILE A 230 11.04 2.05 21.08
N THR A 231 11.87 2.49 20.15
CA THR A 231 11.85 1.99 18.77
C THR A 231 12.16 0.49 18.71
N LEU A 232 13.13 0.00 19.50
CA LEU A 232 13.48 -1.42 19.55
C LEU A 232 12.33 -2.26 20.14
N GLU A 233 11.76 -1.86 21.26
CA GLU A 233 10.65 -2.58 21.90
C GLU A 233 9.41 -2.61 21.02
N TYR A 234 9.05 -1.47 20.40
CA TYR A 234 7.96 -1.43 19.43
C TYR A 234 8.21 -2.39 18.26
N GLY A 235 9.43 -2.42 17.73
CA GLY A 235 9.82 -3.33 16.67
C GLY A 235 9.73 -4.80 17.05
N ILE A 236 10.06 -5.17 18.29
CA ILE A 236 9.89 -6.53 18.80
C ILE A 236 8.41 -6.90 18.88
N VAL A 237 7.59 -6.02 19.44
CA VAL A 237 6.15 -6.27 19.57
C VAL A 237 5.48 -6.34 18.20
N ALA A 238 5.65 -5.32 17.38
CA ALA A 238 4.98 -5.21 16.07
C ALA A 238 5.55 -6.19 15.02
N GLY A 239 6.86 -6.44 15.04
CA GLY A 239 7.54 -7.26 14.03
C GLY A 239 7.61 -8.74 14.32
N TYR A 240 7.52 -9.15 15.59
CA TYR A 240 7.64 -10.56 15.98
C TYR A 240 6.42 -11.05 16.76
N SER A 241 6.02 -10.35 17.82
CA SER A 241 4.95 -10.84 18.72
C SER A 241 3.57 -10.77 18.06
N MET A 242 3.22 -9.64 17.45
CA MET A 242 1.91 -9.45 16.79
C MET A 242 1.63 -10.44 15.66
N PRO A 243 2.53 -10.70 14.70
CA PRO A 243 2.29 -11.69 13.66
C PRO A 243 2.03 -13.09 14.22
N LEU A 244 2.73 -13.48 15.30
CA LEU A 244 2.52 -14.77 15.95
C LEU A 244 1.16 -14.86 16.65
N LEU A 245 0.76 -13.79 17.35
CA LEU A 245 -0.54 -13.71 18.02
C LEU A 245 -1.73 -13.71 17.06
N LEU A 246 -1.56 -13.12 15.86
CA LEU A 246 -2.61 -13.07 14.84
C LEU A 246 -2.69 -14.34 14.00
N LEU A 247 -1.69 -15.25 14.07
CA LEU A 247 -1.63 -16.47 13.27
C LEU A 247 -2.89 -17.37 13.40
N PRO A 248 -3.45 -17.61 14.61
CA PRO A 248 -4.70 -18.37 14.75
C PRO A 248 -5.89 -17.71 14.04
N GLY A 249 -5.94 -16.35 14.01
CA GLY A 249 -6.99 -15.59 13.34
C GLY A 249 -7.03 -15.79 11.83
N PHE A 250 -5.89 -16.05 11.19
CA PHE A 250 -5.85 -16.35 9.75
C PHE A 250 -6.51 -17.71 9.42
N PHE A 251 -6.38 -18.69 10.31
CA PHE A 251 -7.03 -19.99 10.11
C PHE A 251 -8.54 -19.92 10.34
N THR A 252 -9.00 -19.16 11.34
CA THR A 252 -10.43 -19.01 11.61
C THR A 252 -11.16 -18.15 10.59
N GLY A 253 -10.49 -17.18 9.97
CA GLY A 253 -11.03 -16.35 8.90
C GLY A 253 -11.10 -17.04 7.53
N ALA A 254 -10.47 -18.20 7.37
CA ALA A 254 -10.49 -19.00 6.13
C ALA A 254 -11.61 -20.07 6.09
N ILE A 255 -12.30 -20.28 7.21
CA ILE A 255 -13.45 -21.19 7.38
C ILE A 255 -14.74 -20.40 7.24
#